data_246cca97accd829a6205d230d8c359b4
#
_entry.id   246cca97accd829a6205d230d8c359b4
#
_cell.length_a   1.000
_cell.length_b   1.000
_cell.length_c   1.000
_cell.angle_alpha   90.00
_cell.angle_beta   90.00
_cell.angle_gamma   90.00
#
_symmetry.space_group_name_H-M   'P 1'
#
loop_
_entity.id
_entity.type
_entity.pdbx_description
1 polymer ?
#
loop_
_entity_poly.entity_id
_entity_poly.type
_entity_poly.pdbx_seq_one_letter_code
_entity_poly.pdbx_strand_id
1 'polypeptide(L)'
;MKRMMIAGLILLQACSPDVSVKEIFAGATPEGISTAVAHRGCWLRENDGEYFIPENSTYGVEMAKRYGYPAVEIDVKYTLDQKMVCMHDGTINRTMRNASDYSRIEKPVRVADCMFDDLRSNYVLESSDPAKRTPIPTLEEMLLACRREGIVPMLHSRVLESYDLAQKMLGDGWIAFEGVLPAIKYARSISDCLVLWDPGRRPAEETLAELDAVGGWTGMTTMNYDMEDAVYIRTLQNAGHWVQSSIFPTPHEQRALHDGVNIELSDFFWYQTVGREPSATVNEEVTLAAGESWKSPAIEVGNHAAMTIRLQFKGKLELRVRDLSTAIQLLRIGKRKTGFIVL
;
A
#
# COMPACT_ATOMS: atom_id res chain seq x y z
N MET A 1 46.96 1.62 -39.13
CA MET A 1 45.93 0.65 -38.70
C MET A 1 45.62 0.91 -37.22
N LYS A 2 44.53 1.63 -36.94
CA LYS A 2 44.04 1.87 -35.57
C LYS A 2 42.99 0.78 -35.26
N ARG A 3 43.27 -0.09 -34.28
CA ARG A 3 42.28 -1.03 -33.74
C ARG A 3 41.33 -0.27 -32.83
N MET A 4 40.11 -0.22 -33.21
CA MET A 4 38.98 0.24 -32.36
C MET A 4 38.60 -0.93 -31.46
N MET A 5 38.85 -0.82 -30.15
CA MET A 5 38.27 -1.71 -29.15
C MET A 5 36.85 -1.23 -28.85
N ILE A 6 35.88 -2.01 -29.25
CA ILE A 6 34.50 -1.86 -28.80
C ILE A 6 34.40 -2.56 -27.44
N ALA A 7 34.37 -1.75 -26.38
CA ALA A 7 34.00 -2.24 -25.04
C ALA A 7 32.50 -2.50 -25.01
N GLY A 8 32.14 -3.77 -25.13
CA GLY A 8 30.75 -4.19 -24.89
C GLY A 8 30.41 -4.02 -23.42
N LEU A 9 29.50 -3.10 -23.13
CA LEU A 9 28.89 -2.96 -21.81
C LEU A 9 27.94 -4.16 -21.62
N ILE A 10 28.40 -5.19 -20.93
CA ILE A 10 27.52 -6.27 -20.45
C ILE A 10 26.76 -5.67 -19.28
N LEU A 11 25.53 -5.25 -19.53
CA LEU A 11 24.53 -5.01 -18.49
C LEU A 11 24.20 -6.36 -17.88
N LEU A 12 24.85 -6.69 -16.77
CA LEU A 12 24.37 -7.70 -15.84
C LEU A 12 23.04 -7.19 -15.28
N GLN A 13 21.93 -7.56 -15.93
CA GLN A 13 20.63 -7.53 -15.29
C GLN A 13 20.74 -8.50 -14.11
N ALA A 14 20.90 -7.95 -12.90
CA ALA A 14 20.60 -8.68 -11.70
C ALA A 14 19.12 -9.04 -11.80
N CYS A 15 18.81 -10.30 -12.12
CA CYS A 15 17.48 -10.85 -11.94
C CYS A 15 17.19 -10.74 -10.45
N SER A 16 16.37 -9.77 -10.05
CA SER A 16 15.68 -9.86 -8.78
C SER A 16 14.89 -11.17 -8.82
N PRO A 17 14.90 -11.99 -7.77
CA PRO A 17 14.12 -13.21 -7.76
C PRO A 17 12.66 -12.86 -8.08
N ASP A 18 12.04 -13.61 -8.97
CA ASP A 18 10.62 -13.45 -9.26
C ASP A 18 9.86 -13.56 -7.95
N VAL A 19 9.13 -12.50 -7.60
CA VAL A 19 8.39 -12.46 -6.35
C VAL A 19 7.15 -13.32 -6.53
N SER A 20 7.12 -14.49 -5.89
CA SER A 20 5.95 -15.37 -5.92
C SER A 20 4.85 -14.78 -5.03
N VAL A 21 3.80 -14.27 -5.64
CA VAL A 21 2.61 -13.79 -4.91
C VAL A 21 2.04 -14.89 -4.02
N LYS A 22 2.00 -16.14 -4.49
CA LYS A 22 1.51 -17.28 -3.70
C LYS A 22 2.36 -17.53 -2.47
N GLU A 23 3.68 -17.39 -2.54
CA GLU A 23 4.57 -17.56 -1.38
C GLU A 23 4.40 -16.44 -0.37
N ILE A 24 4.28 -15.19 -0.82
CA ILE A 24 4.06 -14.03 0.06
C ILE A 24 2.76 -14.17 0.84
N PHE A 25 1.70 -14.63 0.17
CA PHE A 25 0.38 -14.75 0.76
C PHE A 25 0.07 -16.16 1.31
N ALA A 26 1.01 -17.11 1.22
CA ALA A 26 0.81 -18.48 1.69
C ALA A 26 0.48 -18.59 3.20
N GLY A 27 0.91 -17.62 4.00
CA GLY A 27 0.56 -17.55 5.43
C GLY A 27 -0.78 -16.88 5.73
N ALA A 28 -1.43 -16.27 4.74
CA ALA A 28 -2.72 -15.63 4.91
C ALA A 28 -3.84 -16.67 4.80
N THR A 29 -4.19 -17.28 5.91
CA THR A 29 -5.28 -18.26 6.01
C THR A 29 -6.37 -17.77 6.95
N PRO A 30 -7.58 -18.36 6.95
CA PRO A 30 -8.63 -18.00 7.90
C PRO A 30 -8.24 -18.15 9.37
N GLU A 31 -7.28 -19.04 9.67
CA GLU A 31 -6.72 -19.22 11.01
C GLU A 31 -5.37 -18.52 11.17
N GLY A 32 -4.83 -17.92 10.10
CA GLY A 32 -3.55 -17.27 10.09
C GLY A 32 -3.60 -15.76 10.25
N ILE A 33 -2.44 -15.14 10.13
CA ILE A 33 -2.30 -13.69 10.15
C ILE A 33 -2.61 -13.15 8.76
N SER A 34 -3.50 -12.19 8.67
CA SER A 34 -3.79 -11.48 7.42
C SER A 34 -2.53 -10.82 6.86
N THR A 35 -2.42 -10.79 5.55
CA THR A 35 -1.34 -10.08 4.86
C THR A 35 -1.79 -8.66 4.53
N ALA A 36 -0.92 -7.70 4.81
CA ALA A 36 -1.19 -6.29 4.56
C ALA A 36 -0.76 -5.86 3.16
N VAL A 37 -1.56 -5.02 2.54
CA VAL A 37 -1.24 -4.29 1.31
C VAL A 37 -1.29 -2.80 1.61
N ALA A 38 -0.24 -2.07 1.26
CA ALA A 38 -0.19 -0.62 1.48
C ALA A 38 -1.04 0.09 0.43
N HIS A 39 -2.09 0.80 0.88
CA HIS A 39 -3.00 1.55 0.02
C HIS A 39 -2.30 2.72 -0.66
N ARG A 40 -2.54 2.92 -1.93
CA ARG A 40 -1.98 4.01 -2.78
C ARG A 40 -0.47 4.13 -2.67
N GLY A 41 0.24 3.01 -2.63
CA GLY A 41 1.70 3.01 -2.61
C GLY A 41 2.32 3.45 -1.29
N CYS A 42 1.67 3.18 -0.15
CA CYS A 42 2.22 3.49 1.19
C CYS A 42 2.37 4.99 1.47
N TRP A 43 1.31 5.76 1.35
CA TRP A 43 1.32 7.19 1.62
C TRP A 43 1.29 7.52 3.12
N LEU A 44 1.85 8.67 3.47
CA LEU A 44 1.83 9.21 4.83
C LEU A 44 1.69 10.73 4.81
N ARG A 45 0.82 11.28 5.68
CA ARG A 45 0.72 12.72 5.93
C ARG A 45 1.31 13.11 7.28
N GLU A 46 1.90 14.29 7.32
CA GLU A 46 2.31 14.93 8.58
C GLU A 46 1.12 15.56 9.32
N ASN A 47 1.36 16.01 10.54
CA ASN A 47 0.31 16.58 11.41
C ASN A 47 -0.35 17.85 10.86
N ASP A 48 0.31 18.58 9.98
CA ASP A 48 -0.21 19.78 9.29
C ASP A 48 -1.05 19.42 8.03
N GLY A 49 -1.10 18.13 7.69
CA GLY A 49 -1.86 17.58 6.57
C GLY A 49 -1.09 17.53 5.24
N GLU A 50 0.17 17.97 5.21
CA GLU A 50 1.04 17.80 4.04
C GLU A 50 1.53 16.34 3.92
N TYR A 51 1.73 15.85 2.72
CA TYR A 51 2.31 14.51 2.53
C TYR A 51 3.79 14.50 2.89
N PHE A 52 4.19 13.53 3.68
CA PHE A 52 5.58 13.14 3.85
C PHE A 52 5.98 12.08 2.80
N ILE A 53 5.10 11.08 2.62
CA ILE A 53 5.22 10.08 1.54
C ILE A 53 4.05 10.31 0.58
N PRO A 54 4.31 10.73 -0.67
CA PRO A 54 3.25 10.97 -1.65
C PRO A 54 2.46 9.71 -2.01
N GLU A 55 1.15 9.85 -2.23
CA GLU A 55 0.34 8.77 -2.81
C GLU A 55 0.86 8.36 -4.19
N ASN A 56 0.72 7.06 -4.53
CA ASN A 56 1.05 6.52 -5.84
C ASN A 56 2.43 6.97 -6.34
N SER A 57 3.45 6.91 -5.49
CA SER A 57 4.83 7.34 -5.79
C SER A 57 5.82 6.19 -5.72
N THR A 58 6.89 6.27 -6.51
CA THR A 58 7.99 5.30 -6.42
C THR A 58 8.69 5.32 -5.06
N TYR A 59 8.70 6.48 -4.40
CA TYR A 59 9.17 6.61 -3.03
C TYR A 59 8.25 5.87 -2.05
N GLY A 60 6.94 5.88 -2.27
CA GLY A 60 6.00 5.10 -1.47
C GLY A 60 6.26 3.60 -1.57
N VAL A 61 6.65 3.09 -2.74
CA VAL A 61 7.06 1.67 -2.90
C VAL A 61 8.31 1.34 -2.07
N GLU A 62 9.32 2.21 -2.11
CA GLU A 62 10.53 2.08 -1.27
C GLU A 62 10.18 2.05 0.21
N MET A 63 9.29 2.95 0.64
CA MET A 63 8.85 3.03 2.03
C MET A 63 7.98 1.84 2.44
N ALA A 64 7.14 1.31 1.54
CA ALA A 64 6.41 0.07 1.78
C ALA A 64 7.36 -1.09 2.10
N LYS A 65 8.44 -1.23 1.33
CA LYS A 65 9.49 -2.23 1.61
C LYS A 65 10.11 -2.01 2.99
N ARG A 66 10.48 -0.76 3.28
CA ARG A 66 11.10 -0.39 4.55
C ARG A 66 10.20 -0.68 5.76
N TYR A 67 8.89 -0.48 5.60
CA TYR A 67 7.89 -0.78 6.63
C TYR A 67 7.45 -2.25 6.65
N GLY A 68 8.00 -3.10 5.77
CA GLY A 68 7.74 -4.53 5.76
C GLY A 68 6.44 -4.94 5.08
N TYR A 69 5.83 -4.07 4.27
CA TYR A 69 4.72 -4.47 3.41
C TYR A 69 5.19 -5.39 2.28
N PRO A 70 4.50 -6.49 2.02
CA PRO A 70 4.83 -7.36 0.89
C PRO A 70 4.24 -6.87 -0.43
N ALA A 71 3.24 -6.00 -0.38
CA ALA A 71 2.52 -5.51 -1.54
C ALA A 71 2.07 -4.06 -1.37
N VAL A 72 1.87 -3.37 -2.50
CA VAL A 72 1.31 -2.02 -2.58
C VAL A 72 0.16 -2.00 -3.59
N GLU A 73 -0.90 -1.27 -3.26
CA GLU A 73 -1.96 -0.97 -4.21
C GLU A 73 -1.59 0.27 -5.03
N ILE A 74 -1.94 0.25 -6.32
CA ILE A 74 -1.58 1.26 -7.32
C ILE A 74 -2.81 1.56 -8.17
N ASP A 75 -3.23 2.83 -8.17
CA ASP A 75 -4.30 3.33 -9.05
C ASP A 75 -3.76 3.72 -10.42
N VAL A 76 -4.43 3.33 -11.49
CA VAL A 76 -4.00 3.62 -12.86
C VAL A 76 -5.02 4.47 -13.61
N LYS A 77 -4.54 5.50 -14.30
CA LYS A 77 -5.33 6.35 -15.18
C LYS A 77 -4.61 6.67 -16.48
N TYR A 78 -5.38 7.03 -17.51
CA TYR A 78 -4.84 7.57 -18.75
C TYR A 78 -4.74 9.10 -18.73
N THR A 79 -3.65 9.60 -19.30
CA THR A 79 -3.56 11.00 -19.78
C THR A 79 -4.29 11.15 -21.12
N LEU A 80 -4.40 12.39 -21.62
CA LEU A 80 -5.02 12.68 -22.92
C LEU A 80 -4.35 11.92 -24.08
N ASP A 81 -3.03 11.79 -24.04
CA ASP A 81 -2.22 11.05 -25.02
C ASP A 81 -2.02 9.58 -24.68
N GLN A 82 -2.91 9.01 -23.86
CA GLN A 82 -2.98 7.58 -23.53
C GLN A 82 -1.73 7.03 -22.83
N LYS A 83 -1.02 7.85 -22.05
CA LYS A 83 0.01 7.37 -21.14
C LYS A 83 -0.62 6.91 -19.84
N MET A 84 -0.24 5.72 -19.37
CA MET A 84 -0.66 5.19 -18.08
C MET A 84 0.15 5.84 -16.97
N VAL A 85 -0.52 6.59 -16.10
CA VAL A 85 0.06 7.24 -14.92
C VAL A 85 -0.61 6.75 -13.65
N CYS A 86 0.09 6.88 -12.52
CA CYS A 86 -0.39 6.39 -11.24
C CYS A 86 -1.00 7.54 -10.43
N MET A 87 -2.33 7.52 -10.29
CA MET A 87 -3.11 8.55 -9.60
C MET A 87 -4.49 8.01 -9.21
N HIS A 88 -4.88 8.21 -7.96
CA HIS A 88 -6.22 7.81 -7.50
C HIS A 88 -7.32 8.72 -8.04
N ASP A 89 -7.19 10.03 -7.89
CA ASP A 89 -8.24 10.98 -8.25
C ASP A 89 -8.29 11.23 -9.77
N GLY A 90 -9.44 11.64 -10.26
CA GLY A 90 -9.58 12.12 -11.64
C GLY A 90 -8.90 13.47 -11.87
N THR A 91 -8.57 14.22 -10.79
CA THR A 91 -7.86 15.50 -10.81
C THR A 91 -6.60 15.44 -9.95
N ILE A 92 -5.59 16.23 -10.32
CA ILE A 92 -4.30 16.25 -9.61
C ILE A 92 -4.28 17.15 -8.37
N ASN A 93 -5.30 17.98 -8.16
CA ASN A 93 -5.29 19.11 -7.23
C ASN A 93 -5.01 18.72 -5.77
N ARG A 94 -5.44 17.54 -5.32
CA ARG A 94 -5.29 17.10 -3.95
C ARG A 94 -3.87 16.67 -3.63
N THR A 95 -3.20 16.01 -4.58
CA THR A 95 -1.93 15.30 -4.36
C THR A 95 -0.74 15.92 -5.05
N MET A 96 -0.97 16.99 -5.85
CA MET A 96 0.11 17.66 -6.57
C MET A 96 0.14 19.17 -6.31
N ARG A 97 1.26 19.78 -6.67
CA ARG A 97 1.54 21.22 -6.57
C ARG A 97 2.12 21.72 -7.90
N ASN A 98 2.04 23.04 -8.15
CA ASN A 98 2.73 23.64 -9.28
C ASN A 98 4.25 23.42 -9.14
N ALA A 99 4.91 22.97 -10.19
CA ALA A 99 6.35 22.68 -10.15
C ALA A 99 7.21 23.96 -10.01
N SER A 100 6.71 25.11 -10.51
CA SER A 100 7.46 26.36 -10.56
C SER A 100 7.65 27.02 -9.19
N ASP A 101 6.66 26.95 -8.31
CA ASP A 101 6.62 27.70 -7.05
C ASP A 101 6.06 26.89 -5.88
N TYR A 102 5.68 25.63 -6.12
CA TYR A 102 5.08 24.72 -5.15
C TYR A 102 3.74 25.20 -4.60
N SER A 103 3.07 26.15 -5.25
CA SER A 103 1.75 26.61 -4.84
C SER A 103 0.67 25.57 -5.09
N ARG A 104 -0.46 25.70 -4.41
CA ARG A 104 -1.65 24.88 -4.65
C ARG A 104 -2.22 25.14 -6.03
N ILE A 105 -2.79 24.11 -6.61
CA ILE A 105 -3.46 24.19 -7.91
C ILE A 105 -4.91 24.62 -7.68
N GLU A 106 -5.24 25.86 -8.04
CA GLU A 106 -6.53 26.48 -7.72
C GLU A 106 -7.68 25.91 -8.56
N LYS A 107 -7.45 25.74 -9.88
CA LYS A 107 -8.48 25.24 -10.80
C LYS A 107 -8.36 23.72 -10.92
N PRO A 108 -9.48 22.98 -11.02
CA PRO A 108 -9.43 21.55 -11.28
C PRO A 108 -8.67 21.23 -12.57
N VAL A 109 -7.64 20.40 -12.44
CA VAL A 109 -6.84 19.88 -13.56
C VAL A 109 -7.06 18.38 -13.63
N ARG A 110 -7.74 17.93 -14.69
CA ARG A 110 -8.06 16.51 -14.87
C ARG A 110 -6.92 15.79 -15.58
N VAL A 111 -6.54 14.62 -15.05
CA VAL A 111 -5.50 13.79 -15.65
C VAL A 111 -5.79 13.48 -17.12
N ALA A 112 -7.04 13.12 -17.42
CA ALA A 112 -7.46 12.74 -18.77
C ALA A 112 -7.48 13.91 -19.80
N ASP A 113 -7.38 15.15 -19.31
CA ASP A 113 -7.38 16.35 -20.16
C ASP A 113 -5.95 16.90 -20.37
N CYS A 114 -4.92 16.28 -19.78
CA CYS A 114 -3.53 16.72 -19.86
C CYS A 114 -2.71 15.81 -20.77
N MET A 115 -1.84 16.40 -21.59
CA MET A 115 -0.74 15.67 -22.21
C MET A 115 0.25 15.21 -21.12
N PHE A 116 0.84 14.05 -21.27
CA PHE A 116 1.76 13.48 -20.27
C PHE A 116 2.95 14.40 -19.97
N ASP A 117 3.58 14.94 -21.01
CA ASP A 117 4.75 15.81 -20.86
C ASP A 117 4.38 17.12 -20.14
N ASP A 118 3.21 17.69 -20.42
CA ASP A 118 2.72 18.90 -19.74
C ASP A 118 2.44 18.60 -18.25
N LEU A 119 1.85 17.45 -17.97
CA LEU A 119 1.55 17.02 -16.60
C LEU A 119 2.83 16.91 -15.77
N ARG A 120 3.87 16.30 -16.32
CA ARG A 120 5.17 16.10 -15.63
C ARG A 120 6.01 17.37 -15.54
N SER A 121 5.89 18.28 -16.50
CA SER A 121 6.66 19.52 -16.52
C SER A 121 6.10 20.58 -15.58
N ASN A 122 4.78 20.63 -15.44
CA ASN A 122 4.11 21.71 -14.72
C ASN A 122 3.75 21.35 -13.28
N TYR A 123 3.76 20.06 -12.90
CA TYR A 123 3.31 19.62 -11.59
C TYR A 123 4.23 18.59 -10.96
N VAL A 124 4.30 18.62 -9.63
CA VAL A 124 5.03 17.64 -8.80
C VAL A 124 4.13 17.09 -7.72
N LEU A 125 4.39 15.87 -7.28
CA LEU A 125 3.73 15.28 -6.14
C LEU A 125 4.03 16.10 -4.89
N GLU A 126 2.99 16.28 -4.06
CA GLU A 126 3.14 17.00 -2.80
C GLU A 126 3.99 16.21 -1.82
N SER A 127 5.03 16.84 -1.27
CA SER A 127 5.81 16.30 -0.16
C SER A 127 6.40 17.40 0.68
N SER A 128 6.36 17.25 2.01
CA SER A 128 7.07 18.13 2.97
C SER A 128 8.59 18.07 2.76
N ASP A 129 9.12 16.93 2.29
CA ASP A 129 10.51 16.79 1.87
C ASP A 129 10.69 17.24 0.40
N PRO A 130 11.38 18.35 0.14
CA PRO A 130 11.63 18.83 -1.22
C PRO A 130 12.31 17.80 -2.14
N ALA A 131 13.12 16.89 -1.60
CA ALA A 131 13.80 15.85 -2.37
C ALA A 131 12.82 14.75 -2.87
N LYS A 132 11.60 14.70 -2.35
CA LYS A 132 10.56 13.74 -2.72
C LYS A 132 9.46 14.35 -3.62
N ARG A 133 9.56 15.62 -3.97
CA ARG A 133 8.68 16.33 -4.90
C ARG A 133 8.97 15.91 -6.34
N THR A 134 8.56 14.69 -6.69
CA THR A 134 8.80 14.12 -8.02
C THR A 134 7.61 14.36 -8.95
N PRO A 135 7.79 14.30 -10.28
CA PRO A 135 6.66 14.22 -11.20
C PRO A 135 5.80 12.97 -10.94
N ILE A 136 4.56 13.01 -11.44
CA ILE A 136 3.69 11.83 -11.42
C ILE A 136 4.38 10.65 -12.12
N PRO A 137 4.44 9.44 -11.53
CA PRO A 137 5.05 8.30 -12.16
C PRO A 137 4.14 7.67 -13.22
N THR A 138 4.75 7.09 -14.23
CA THR A 138 4.07 6.14 -15.12
C THR A 138 3.85 4.81 -14.40
N LEU A 139 2.91 4.01 -14.90
CA LEU A 139 2.73 2.63 -14.41
C LEU A 139 4.02 1.81 -14.58
N GLU A 140 4.73 1.96 -15.71
CA GLU A 140 5.99 1.25 -15.93
C GLU A 140 7.04 1.61 -14.86
N GLU A 141 7.20 2.89 -14.51
CA GLU A 141 8.10 3.34 -13.44
C GLU A 141 7.72 2.74 -12.07
N MET A 142 6.42 2.63 -11.79
CA MET A 142 5.93 2.01 -10.54
C MET A 142 6.19 0.50 -10.52
N LEU A 143 5.91 -0.21 -11.61
CA LEU A 143 6.18 -1.66 -11.72
C LEU A 143 7.68 -1.97 -11.61
N LEU A 144 8.53 -1.13 -12.21
CA LEU A 144 10.00 -1.23 -12.05
C LEU A 144 10.43 -1.00 -10.60
N ALA A 145 9.83 -0.03 -9.91
CA ALA A 145 10.09 0.20 -8.49
C ALA A 145 9.65 -1.02 -7.65
N CYS A 146 8.46 -1.56 -7.88
CA CYS A 146 7.98 -2.77 -7.21
C CYS A 146 8.92 -3.96 -7.43
N ARG A 147 9.36 -4.19 -8.66
CA ARG A 147 10.31 -5.26 -9.00
C ARG A 147 11.65 -5.08 -8.30
N ARG A 148 12.19 -3.85 -8.28
CA ARG A 148 13.46 -3.53 -7.61
C ARG A 148 13.41 -3.79 -6.12
N GLU A 149 12.30 -3.41 -5.47
CA GLU A 149 12.12 -3.58 -4.02
C GLU A 149 11.64 -4.99 -3.62
N GLY A 150 11.26 -5.83 -4.58
CA GLY A 150 10.65 -7.14 -4.30
C GLY A 150 9.28 -7.01 -3.62
N ILE A 151 8.47 -6.04 -4.07
CA ILE A 151 7.11 -5.74 -3.62
C ILE A 151 6.13 -6.15 -4.70
N VAL A 152 5.03 -6.78 -4.32
CA VAL A 152 3.95 -7.15 -5.25
C VAL A 152 3.08 -5.92 -5.54
N PRO A 153 2.91 -5.50 -6.81
CA PRO A 153 1.91 -4.50 -7.15
C PRO A 153 0.51 -5.12 -7.20
N MET A 154 -0.46 -4.45 -6.58
CA MET A 154 -1.89 -4.69 -6.70
C MET A 154 -2.47 -3.56 -7.54
N LEU A 155 -2.93 -3.85 -8.75
CA LEU A 155 -3.43 -2.84 -9.67
C LEU A 155 -4.92 -2.63 -9.50
N HIS A 156 -5.31 -1.45 -9.04
CA HIS A 156 -6.68 -0.94 -9.04
C HIS A 156 -6.91 -0.20 -10.36
N SER A 157 -7.46 -0.88 -11.35
CA SER A 157 -7.47 -0.35 -12.71
C SER A 157 -8.65 -0.82 -13.55
N ARG A 158 -9.25 0.13 -14.27
CA ARG A 158 -10.19 -0.13 -15.40
C ARG A 158 -9.49 -0.09 -16.76
N VAL A 159 -8.20 0.22 -16.76
CA VAL A 159 -7.35 0.29 -17.95
C VAL A 159 -6.82 -1.11 -18.22
N LEU A 160 -7.38 -1.82 -19.20
CA LEU A 160 -7.03 -3.22 -19.47
C LEU A 160 -5.56 -3.39 -19.84
N GLU A 161 -4.99 -2.44 -20.58
CA GLU A 161 -3.58 -2.42 -20.98
C GLU A 161 -2.63 -2.32 -19.79
N SER A 162 -3.11 -1.90 -18.63
CA SER A 162 -2.31 -1.92 -17.38
C SER A 162 -2.02 -3.35 -16.94
N TYR A 163 -2.96 -4.27 -17.14
CA TYR A 163 -2.79 -5.69 -16.86
C TYR A 163 -1.84 -6.35 -17.85
N ASP A 164 -1.95 -6.00 -19.15
CA ASP A 164 -1.01 -6.47 -20.18
C ASP A 164 0.43 -6.05 -19.84
N LEU A 165 0.62 -4.80 -19.41
CA LEU A 165 1.93 -4.30 -19.01
C LEU A 165 2.47 -5.04 -17.79
N ALA A 166 1.63 -5.24 -16.77
CA ALA A 166 2.02 -5.98 -15.55
C ALA A 166 2.39 -7.42 -15.89
N GLN A 167 1.57 -8.12 -16.68
CA GLN A 167 1.85 -9.48 -17.11
C GLN A 167 3.16 -9.59 -17.90
N LYS A 168 3.40 -8.66 -18.81
CA LYS A 168 4.63 -8.59 -19.59
C LYS A 168 5.87 -8.39 -18.74
N MET A 169 5.77 -7.54 -17.71
CA MET A 169 6.92 -7.14 -16.88
C MET A 169 7.19 -8.10 -15.73
N LEU A 170 6.17 -8.74 -15.17
CA LEU A 170 6.22 -9.43 -13.88
C LEU A 170 5.72 -10.89 -13.94
N GLY A 171 5.27 -11.39 -15.13
CA GLY A 171 4.58 -12.67 -15.18
C GLY A 171 3.35 -12.65 -14.26
N ASP A 172 3.14 -13.68 -13.44
CA ASP A 172 2.02 -13.73 -12.48
C ASP A 172 2.34 -13.03 -11.13
N GLY A 173 3.39 -12.22 -11.09
CA GLY A 173 3.89 -11.53 -9.88
C GLY A 173 3.13 -10.25 -9.52
N TRP A 174 1.83 -10.16 -9.81
CA TRP A 174 0.96 -9.00 -9.53
C TRP A 174 -0.44 -9.44 -9.10
N ILE A 175 -1.26 -8.50 -8.69
CA ILE A 175 -2.65 -8.72 -8.26
C ILE A 175 -3.54 -7.77 -9.03
N ALA A 176 -4.67 -8.25 -9.55
CA ALA A 176 -5.72 -7.39 -10.11
C ALA A 176 -6.77 -7.09 -9.04
N PHE A 177 -7.21 -5.84 -8.97
CA PHE A 177 -8.26 -5.39 -8.08
C PHE A 177 -9.18 -4.40 -8.80
N GLU A 178 -10.47 -4.68 -8.91
CA GLU A 178 -11.45 -3.75 -9.54
C GLU A 178 -12.91 -4.18 -9.27
N GLY A 179 -13.83 -3.19 -9.24
CA GLY A 179 -15.27 -3.42 -9.15
C GLY A 179 -15.94 -3.80 -10.47
N VAL A 180 -15.30 -3.54 -11.60
CA VAL A 180 -15.83 -3.85 -12.92
C VAL A 180 -15.48 -5.30 -13.30
N LEU A 181 -16.43 -6.22 -13.15
CA LEU A 181 -16.23 -7.65 -13.39
C LEU A 181 -15.61 -8.01 -14.76
N PRO A 182 -15.96 -7.36 -15.88
CA PRO A 182 -15.26 -7.58 -17.15
C PRO A 182 -13.75 -7.33 -17.09
N ALA A 183 -13.27 -6.34 -16.31
CA ALA A 183 -11.84 -6.09 -16.16
C ALA A 183 -11.16 -7.23 -15.38
N ILE A 184 -11.80 -7.73 -14.33
CA ILE A 184 -11.34 -8.91 -13.57
C ILE A 184 -11.30 -10.17 -14.45
N LYS A 185 -12.34 -10.41 -15.26
CA LYS A 185 -12.37 -11.52 -16.22
C LYS A 185 -11.25 -11.38 -17.26
N TYR A 186 -10.97 -10.16 -17.69
CA TYR A 186 -9.83 -9.91 -18.60
C TYR A 186 -8.49 -10.25 -17.94
N ALA A 187 -8.23 -9.73 -16.74
CA ALA A 187 -7.01 -10.04 -16.00
C ALA A 187 -6.80 -11.56 -15.83
N ARG A 188 -7.87 -12.28 -15.49
CA ARG A 188 -7.85 -13.76 -15.40
C ARG A 188 -7.55 -14.42 -16.74
N SER A 189 -8.01 -13.87 -17.85
CA SER A 189 -7.80 -14.47 -19.18
C SER A 189 -6.34 -14.41 -19.66
N ILE A 190 -5.53 -13.52 -19.07
CA ILE A 190 -4.12 -13.31 -19.47
C ILE A 190 -3.11 -13.75 -18.41
N SER A 191 -3.56 -14.07 -17.17
CA SER A 191 -2.65 -14.37 -16.04
C SER A 191 -3.28 -15.33 -15.04
N ASP A 192 -2.42 -16.10 -14.37
CA ASP A 192 -2.77 -16.89 -13.18
C ASP A 192 -2.58 -16.12 -11.85
N CYS A 193 -2.43 -14.79 -11.92
CA CYS A 193 -2.33 -13.93 -10.75
C CYS A 193 -3.58 -13.99 -9.86
N LEU A 194 -3.50 -13.51 -8.62
CA LEU A 194 -4.68 -13.28 -7.78
C LEU A 194 -5.54 -12.16 -8.39
N VAL A 195 -6.82 -12.42 -8.57
CA VAL A 195 -7.78 -11.40 -8.99
C VAL A 195 -8.82 -11.17 -7.89
N LEU A 196 -9.04 -9.92 -7.51
CA LEU A 196 -9.94 -9.48 -6.46
C LEU A 196 -11.04 -8.61 -7.05
N TRP A 197 -12.27 -9.09 -6.96
CA TRP A 197 -13.43 -8.37 -7.45
C TRP A 197 -14.13 -7.64 -6.30
N ASP A 198 -14.46 -6.36 -6.51
CA ASP A 198 -15.37 -5.62 -5.64
C ASP A 198 -16.82 -5.76 -6.14
N PRO A 199 -17.63 -6.68 -5.62
CA PRO A 199 -19.02 -6.86 -6.05
C PRO A 199 -19.94 -5.75 -5.56
N GLY A 200 -19.47 -4.88 -4.67
CA GLY A 200 -20.32 -4.10 -3.81
C GLY A 200 -21.09 -5.01 -2.81
N ARG A 201 -22.19 -4.51 -2.27
CA ARG A 201 -23.00 -5.27 -1.31
C ARG A 201 -23.92 -6.25 -2.02
N ARG A 202 -23.62 -7.56 -1.96
CA ARG A 202 -24.39 -8.65 -2.58
C ARG A 202 -24.48 -9.85 -1.65
N PRO A 203 -25.49 -10.74 -1.83
CA PRO A 203 -25.52 -12.04 -1.16
C PRO A 203 -24.27 -12.88 -1.49
N ALA A 204 -23.81 -13.69 -0.52
CA ALA A 204 -22.64 -14.53 -0.71
C ALA A 204 -22.79 -15.51 -1.90
N GLU A 205 -23.99 -16.06 -2.07
CA GLU A 205 -24.29 -17.00 -3.17
C GLU A 205 -24.10 -16.39 -4.56
N GLU A 206 -24.54 -15.13 -4.74
CA GLU A 206 -24.35 -14.40 -6.00
C GLU A 206 -22.87 -14.09 -6.25
N THR A 207 -22.15 -13.70 -5.20
CA THR A 207 -20.71 -13.45 -5.28
C THR A 207 -19.94 -14.71 -5.62
N LEU A 208 -20.27 -15.84 -4.96
CA LEU A 208 -19.65 -17.14 -5.23
C LEU A 208 -19.84 -17.56 -6.69
N ALA A 209 -21.08 -17.47 -7.21
CA ALA A 209 -21.35 -17.85 -8.58
C ALA A 209 -20.50 -17.10 -9.61
N GLU A 210 -20.26 -15.79 -9.40
CA GLU A 210 -19.41 -15.01 -10.28
C GLU A 210 -17.91 -15.32 -10.08
N LEU A 211 -17.44 -15.50 -8.85
CA LEU A 211 -16.06 -15.87 -8.58
C LEU A 211 -15.73 -17.27 -9.15
N ASP A 212 -16.62 -18.23 -9.00
CA ASP A 212 -16.50 -19.57 -9.61
C ASP A 212 -16.43 -19.48 -11.15
N ALA A 213 -17.24 -18.59 -11.75
CA ALA A 213 -17.24 -18.37 -13.19
C ALA A 213 -15.95 -17.68 -13.69
N VAL A 214 -15.30 -16.85 -12.85
CA VAL A 214 -13.97 -16.28 -13.14
C VAL A 214 -12.91 -17.37 -13.07
N GLY A 215 -12.99 -18.23 -12.07
CA GLY A 215 -12.11 -19.38 -11.87
C GLY A 215 -10.68 -19.02 -11.46
N GLY A 216 -9.89 -20.06 -11.18
CA GLY A 216 -8.50 -19.90 -10.76
C GLY A 216 -8.34 -19.28 -9.38
N TRP A 217 -7.28 -18.52 -9.15
CA TRP A 217 -7.04 -17.87 -7.87
C TRP A 217 -7.80 -16.53 -7.79
N THR A 218 -8.95 -16.59 -7.15
CA THR A 218 -9.90 -15.48 -7.08
C THR A 218 -10.23 -15.12 -5.65
N GLY A 219 -10.75 -13.92 -5.49
CA GLY A 219 -11.31 -13.43 -4.24
C GLY A 219 -12.18 -12.22 -4.46
N MET A 220 -12.75 -11.74 -3.37
CA MET A 220 -13.50 -10.49 -3.34
C MET A 220 -12.84 -9.48 -2.43
N THR A 221 -13.12 -8.22 -2.70
CA THR A 221 -12.81 -7.14 -1.77
C THR A 221 -14.09 -6.50 -1.27
N THR A 222 -14.13 -6.14 0.00
CA THR A 222 -15.23 -5.38 0.57
C THR A 222 -14.79 -3.97 0.90
N MET A 223 -15.34 -2.99 0.17
CA MET A 223 -15.11 -1.56 0.43
C MET A 223 -15.87 -1.06 1.67
N ASN A 224 -16.86 -1.81 2.12
CA ASN A 224 -17.71 -1.47 3.27
C ASN A 224 -17.82 -2.70 4.17
N TYR A 225 -16.68 -3.08 4.75
CA TYR A 225 -16.66 -4.17 5.70
C TYR A 225 -17.65 -3.86 6.84
N ASP A 226 -18.74 -4.61 6.87
CA ASP A 226 -19.71 -4.55 7.95
C ASP A 226 -19.40 -5.69 8.91
N MET A 227 -19.35 -5.40 10.18
CA MET A 227 -18.89 -6.30 11.23
C MET A 227 -19.80 -7.51 11.43
N GLU A 228 -20.98 -7.49 10.81
CA GLU A 228 -21.89 -8.62 10.76
C GLU A 228 -21.54 -9.64 9.67
N ASP A 229 -20.51 -9.36 8.85
CA ASP A 229 -20.17 -10.16 7.67
C ASP A 229 -19.15 -11.30 7.92
N ALA A 230 -18.84 -11.64 9.17
CA ALA A 230 -17.95 -12.77 9.48
C ALA A 230 -18.43 -14.10 8.86
N VAL A 231 -19.74 -14.32 8.84
CA VAL A 231 -20.34 -15.50 8.19
C VAL A 231 -20.16 -15.45 6.68
N TYR A 232 -20.31 -14.28 6.08
CA TYR A 232 -20.09 -14.04 4.66
C TYR A 232 -18.63 -14.33 4.29
N ILE A 233 -17.67 -13.79 5.03
CA ILE A 233 -16.23 -14.02 4.83
C ILE A 233 -15.93 -15.52 4.86
N ARG A 234 -16.38 -16.22 5.88
CA ARG A 234 -16.17 -17.67 6.02
C ARG A 234 -16.82 -18.48 4.90
N THR A 235 -17.97 -18.06 4.42
CA THR A 235 -18.66 -18.72 3.32
C THR A 235 -17.80 -18.67 2.05
N LEU A 236 -17.23 -17.53 1.72
CA LEU A 236 -16.34 -17.38 0.55
C LEU A 236 -15.04 -18.17 0.74
N GLN A 237 -14.42 -18.09 1.92
CA GLN A 237 -13.18 -18.79 2.22
C GLN A 237 -13.34 -20.30 2.19
N ASN A 238 -14.46 -20.84 2.71
CA ASN A 238 -14.75 -22.27 2.66
C ASN A 238 -14.96 -22.79 1.23
N ALA A 239 -15.34 -21.91 0.31
CA ALA A 239 -15.40 -22.21 -1.13
C ALA A 239 -14.04 -22.05 -1.84
N GLY A 240 -13.00 -21.65 -1.13
CA GLY A 240 -11.64 -21.48 -1.67
C GLY A 240 -11.30 -20.09 -2.20
N HIS A 241 -12.19 -19.11 -2.01
CA HIS A 241 -11.97 -17.74 -2.44
C HIS A 241 -11.35 -16.88 -1.34
N TRP A 242 -10.53 -15.94 -1.74
CA TRP A 242 -9.88 -15.00 -0.84
C TRP A 242 -10.79 -13.83 -0.52
N VAL A 243 -10.62 -13.25 0.66
CA VAL A 243 -11.32 -12.04 1.07
C VAL A 243 -10.34 -10.98 1.48
N GLN A 244 -10.46 -9.82 0.83
CA GLN A 244 -9.75 -8.59 1.18
C GLN A 244 -10.73 -7.66 1.89
N SER A 245 -10.30 -7.07 3.01
CA SER A 245 -10.98 -5.89 3.54
C SER A 245 -10.32 -4.63 3.02
N SER A 246 -11.13 -3.61 2.77
CA SER A 246 -10.65 -2.29 2.41
C SER A 246 -10.57 -1.38 3.61
N ILE A 247 -9.80 -0.35 3.44
CA ILE A 247 -9.40 0.74 4.29
C ILE A 247 -10.44 1.11 5.33
N PHE A 248 -10.20 0.71 6.57
CA PHE A 248 -11.06 1.09 7.67
C PHE A 248 -10.31 1.88 8.73
N PRO A 249 -11.02 2.76 9.46
CA PRO A 249 -10.50 3.32 10.69
C PRO A 249 -10.12 2.17 11.65
N THR A 250 -9.05 2.36 12.37
CA THR A 250 -8.42 1.43 13.32
C THR A 250 -9.30 0.38 14.03
N PRO A 251 -10.50 0.69 14.56
CA PRO A 251 -11.34 -0.32 15.21
C PRO A 251 -11.90 -1.38 14.26
N HIS A 252 -12.17 -1.00 13.01
CA HIS A 252 -12.69 -1.92 12.00
C HIS A 252 -11.59 -2.83 11.46
N GLU A 253 -10.38 -2.32 11.25
CA GLU A 253 -9.22 -3.12 10.85
C GLU A 253 -8.92 -4.24 11.83
N GLN A 254 -8.87 -3.93 13.13
CA GLN A 254 -8.66 -4.92 14.17
C GLN A 254 -9.72 -6.02 14.14
N ARG A 255 -10.94 -5.68 13.79
CA ARG A 255 -12.03 -6.64 13.71
C ARG A 255 -11.98 -7.46 12.43
N ALA A 256 -11.66 -6.84 11.30
CA ALA A 256 -11.43 -7.55 10.05
C ALA A 256 -10.33 -8.62 10.21
N LEU A 257 -9.24 -8.30 10.90
CA LEU A 257 -8.19 -9.25 11.25
C LEU A 257 -8.69 -10.35 12.17
N HIS A 258 -9.49 -10.00 13.18
CA HIS A 258 -10.12 -10.98 14.08
C HIS A 258 -11.09 -11.91 13.33
N ASP A 259 -11.85 -11.37 12.39
CA ASP A 259 -12.80 -12.15 11.58
C ASP A 259 -12.09 -12.96 10.48
N GLY A 260 -10.77 -12.77 10.32
CA GLY A 260 -9.89 -13.63 9.54
C GLY A 260 -9.93 -13.39 8.05
N VAL A 261 -9.98 -12.12 7.60
CA VAL A 261 -9.75 -11.78 6.19
C VAL A 261 -8.34 -12.21 5.75
N ASN A 262 -8.16 -12.55 4.49
CA ASN A 262 -6.87 -12.97 3.96
C ASN A 262 -5.94 -11.78 3.70
N ILE A 263 -6.50 -10.67 3.26
CA ILE A 263 -5.76 -9.46 2.89
C ILE A 263 -6.40 -8.25 3.55
N GLU A 264 -5.55 -7.37 4.07
CA GLU A 264 -5.92 -6.07 4.60
C GLU A 264 -5.34 -4.97 3.73
N LEU A 265 -6.17 -4.19 3.05
CA LEU A 265 -5.74 -2.99 2.33
C LEU A 265 -5.81 -1.80 3.29
N SER A 266 -4.70 -1.13 3.58
CA SER A 266 -4.66 -0.16 4.66
C SER A 266 -3.79 1.07 4.42
N ASP A 267 -4.19 2.16 5.09
CA ASP A 267 -3.46 3.43 5.21
C ASP A 267 -2.47 3.43 6.37
N PHE A 268 -2.42 2.36 7.20
CA PHE A 268 -1.68 2.34 8.46
C PHE A 268 -0.64 1.23 8.50
N PHE A 269 0.52 1.52 9.09
CA PHE A 269 1.69 0.64 9.05
C PHE A 269 1.72 -0.45 10.13
N TRP A 270 0.90 -0.36 11.14
CA TRP A 270 1.09 -1.08 12.41
C TRP A 270 0.41 -2.43 12.50
N TYR A 271 -0.51 -2.77 11.63
CA TYR A 271 -1.28 -4.00 11.77
C TYR A 271 -0.58 -5.26 11.24
N GLN A 272 0.53 -5.17 10.53
CA GLN A 272 1.36 -6.35 10.28
C GLN A 272 1.85 -7.03 11.57
N THR A 273 1.78 -6.31 12.69
CA THR A 273 2.14 -6.83 14.00
C THR A 273 0.91 -7.26 14.83
N VAL A 274 -0.31 -7.03 14.34
CA VAL A 274 -1.53 -7.49 15.00
C VAL A 274 -1.59 -9.02 14.91
N GLY A 275 -1.79 -9.68 16.04
CA GLY A 275 -1.76 -11.14 16.14
C GLY A 275 -0.37 -11.76 16.27
N ARG A 276 0.72 -10.98 16.20
CA ARG A 276 2.06 -11.46 16.56
C ARG A 276 2.33 -11.23 18.04
N GLU A 277 2.99 -12.20 18.66
CA GLU A 277 3.52 -12.00 20.01
C GLU A 277 4.54 -10.85 19.97
N PRO A 278 4.49 -9.91 20.93
CA PRO A 278 5.48 -8.85 20.99
C PRO A 278 6.86 -9.42 21.24
N SER A 279 7.86 -8.94 20.50
CA SER A 279 9.25 -9.34 20.69
C SER A 279 9.83 -8.85 22.02
N ALA A 280 9.26 -7.79 22.58
CA ALA A 280 9.54 -7.31 23.92
C ALA A 280 8.31 -6.62 24.50
N THR A 281 8.09 -6.78 25.80
CA THR A 281 7.00 -6.11 26.52
C THR A 281 7.58 -5.34 27.69
N VAL A 282 7.31 -4.03 27.71
CA VAL A 282 7.53 -3.19 28.90
C VAL A 282 6.16 -2.93 29.50
N ASN A 283 5.89 -3.54 30.65
CA ASN A 283 4.58 -3.43 31.31
C ASN A 283 4.74 -2.58 32.58
N GLU A 284 4.79 -1.27 32.35
CA GLU A 284 4.91 -0.29 33.42
C GLU A 284 3.74 0.70 33.37
N GLU A 285 3.08 0.89 34.51
CA GLU A 285 2.10 1.96 34.67
C GLU A 285 2.79 3.19 35.25
N VAL A 286 2.86 4.24 34.45
CA VAL A 286 3.54 5.48 34.82
C VAL A 286 2.54 6.63 34.82
N THR A 287 2.45 7.34 35.93
CA THR A 287 1.67 8.59 36.02
C THR A 287 2.62 9.78 35.92
N LEU A 288 2.41 10.61 34.89
CA LEU A 288 3.21 11.80 34.64
C LEU A 288 2.37 13.07 34.88
N ALA A 289 2.93 14.04 35.61
CA ALA A 289 2.39 15.37 35.66
C ALA A 289 2.68 16.15 34.37
N ALA A 290 2.01 17.29 34.19
CA ALA A 290 2.23 18.10 32.99
C ALA A 290 3.70 18.57 32.91
N GLY A 291 4.37 18.25 31.82
CA GLY A 291 5.78 18.59 31.59
C GLY A 291 6.78 17.55 32.11
N GLU A 292 6.33 16.51 32.78
CA GLU A 292 7.19 15.38 33.15
C GLU A 292 7.41 14.43 31.98
N SER A 293 8.51 13.71 32.01
CA SER A 293 8.86 12.69 31.05
C SER A 293 9.31 11.41 31.75
N TRP A 294 8.95 10.30 31.16
CA TRP A 294 9.43 8.98 31.54
C TRP A 294 10.24 8.38 30.39
N LYS A 295 11.25 7.62 30.71
CA LYS A 295 12.09 6.93 29.74
C LYS A 295 11.97 5.43 29.97
N SER A 296 11.56 4.70 28.93
CA SER A 296 11.52 3.24 28.98
C SER A 296 12.92 2.65 29.16
N PRO A 297 13.05 1.44 29.70
CA PRO A 297 14.25 0.63 29.54
C PRO A 297 14.64 0.54 28.06
N ALA A 298 15.92 0.34 27.80
CA ALA A 298 16.37 0.07 26.43
C ALA A 298 15.77 -1.26 25.95
N ILE A 299 15.18 -1.26 24.76
CA ILE A 299 14.62 -2.43 24.12
C ILE A 299 15.48 -2.75 22.92
N GLU A 300 16.02 -3.97 22.87
CA GLU A 300 16.79 -4.45 21.73
C GLU A 300 15.80 -4.95 20.67
N VAL A 301 15.77 -4.29 19.51
CA VAL A 301 14.81 -4.57 18.43
C VAL A 301 15.43 -5.35 17.25
N GLY A 302 16.71 -5.71 17.33
CA GLY A 302 17.42 -6.43 16.28
C GLY A 302 17.46 -5.65 14.95
N ASN A 303 17.68 -6.37 13.85
CA ASN A 303 17.73 -5.79 12.50
C ASN A 303 16.34 -5.76 11.83
N HIS A 304 15.35 -5.20 12.50
CA HIS A 304 14.02 -5.06 11.93
C HIS A 304 13.88 -3.75 11.13
N ALA A 305 13.18 -3.82 10.00
CA ALA A 305 12.94 -2.65 9.15
C ALA A 305 11.92 -1.67 9.75
N ALA A 306 11.08 -2.14 10.68
CA ALA A 306 10.09 -1.33 11.38
C ALA A 306 9.85 -1.85 12.81
N MET A 307 9.47 -0.94 13.70
CA MET A 307 9.09 -1.24 15.08
C MET A 307 7.69 -0.69 15.35
N THR A 308 6.82 -1.53 15.91
CA THR A 308 5.50 -1.08 16.38
C THR A 308 5.50 -0.97 17.90
N ILE A 309 5.09 0.18 18.41
CA ILE A 309 4.94 0.44 19.84
C ILE A 309 3.45 0.57 20.16
N ARG A 310 2.95 -0.32 21.03
CA ARG A 310 1.61 -0.21 21.59
C ARG A 310 1.68 0.57 22.88
N LEU A 311 0.89 1.65 22.99
CA LEU A 311 0.79 2.47 24.19
C LEU A 311 -0.67 2.57 24.64
N GLN A 312 -0.91 2.43 25.93
CA GLN A 312 -2.14 2.86 26.58
C GLN A 312 -1.87 4.09 27.41
N PHE A 313 -2.63 5.17 27.19
CA PHE A 313 -2.45 6.40 27.93
C PHE A 313 -3.76 7.18 28.04
N LYS A 314 -3.82 8.05 29.06
CA LYS A 314 -4.92 8.96 29.28
C LYS A 314 -4.38 10.39 29.26
N GLY A 315 -4.85 11.22 28.32
CA GLY A 315 -4.42 12.60 28.19
C GLY A 315 -3.73 12.91 26.86
N LYS A 316 -2.79 13.84 26.89
CA LYS A 316 -1.94 14.19 25.75
C LYS A 316 -0.56 13.59 25.98
N LEU A 317 -0.02 12.90 24.98
CA LEU A 317 1.29 12.29 25.05
C LEU A 317 2.17 12.85 23.92
N GLU A 318 3.42 13.14 24.25
CA GLU A 318 4.49 13.33 23.28
C GLU A 318 5.44 12.15 23.43
N LEU A 319 5.62 11.37 22.36
CA LEU A 319 6.56 10.26 22.36
C LEU A 319 7.83 10.68 21.61
N ARG A 320 8.97 10.46 22.23
CA ARG A 320 10.28 10.60 21.60
C ARG A 320 10.94 9.23 21.54
N VAL A 321 11.19 8.73 20.34
CA VAL A 321 11.97 7.52 20.16
C VAL A 321 13.38 7.92 19.77
N ARG A 322 14.36 7.37 20.49
CA ARG A 322 15.78 7.52 20.16
C ARG A 322 16.28 6.18 19.63
N ASP A 323 16.71 6.19 18.39
CA ASP A 323 17.58 5.17 17.86
C ASP A 323 19.04 5.60 18.06
N LEU A 324 19.91 4.65 18.35
CA LEU A 324 21.35 4.90 18.54
C LEU A 324 22.07 5.31 17.24
N SER A 325 21.44 5.12 16.08
CA SER A 325 22.04 5.37 14.76
C SER A 325 21.45 6.54 13.99
N THR A 326 20.27 7.08 14.35
CA THR A 326 19.58 8.12 13.59
C THR A 326 18.84 9.14 14.46
N ALA A 327 18.49 10.27 13.86
CA ALA A 327 17.83 11.39 14.52
C ALA A 327 16.51 11.03 15.22
N ILE A 328 16.21 11.74 16.29
CA ILE A 328 14.98 11.63 17.08
C ILE A 328 13.76 11.84 16.21
N GLN A 329 12.88 10.84 16.12
CA GLN A 329 11.54 11.04 15.60
C GLN A 329 10.62 11.54 16.73
N LEU A 330 9.97 12.67 16.48
CA LEU A 330 9.01 13.28 17.42
C LEU A 330 7.59 12.99 16.93
N LEU A 331 6.82 12.26 17.73
CA LEU A 331 5.41 12.00 17.47
C LEU A 331 4.55 12.71 18.51
N ARG A 332 3.68 13.61 18.06
CA ARG A 332 2.68 14.26 18.91
C ARG A 332 1.35 13.54 18.78
N ILE A 333 0.92 12.88 19.83
CA ILE A 333 -0.33 12.12 19.85
C ILE A 333 -1.40 12.94 20.55
N GLY A 334 -2.50 13.20 19.84
CA GLY A 334 -3.65 13.91 20.39
C GLY A 334 -4.45 13.09 21.42
N LYS A 335 -5.61 13.59 21.83
CA LYS A 335 -6.49 13.06 22.91
C LYS A 335 -7.05 11.64 22.67
N ARG A 336 -6.27 10.64 22.36
CA ARG A 336 -6.73 9.25 22.23
C ARG A 336 -6.34 8.44 23.47
N LYS A 337 -7.23 7.52 23.87
CA LYS A 337 -7.03 6.65 25.03
C LYS A 337 -6.10 5.47 24.76
N THR A 338 -5.90 5.12 23.51
CA THR A 338 -5.02 4.03 23.05
C THR A 338 -4.46 4.42 21.70
N GLY A 339 -3.20 4.22 21.48
CA GLY A 339 -2.55 4.51 20.21
C GLY A 339 -1.51 3.46 19.85
N PHE A 340 -1.32 3.26 18.56
CA PHE A 340 -0.19 2.50 18.01
C PHE A 340 0.74 3.47 17.32
N ILE A 341 2.02 3.22 17.39
CA ILE A 341 3.05 4.00 16.74
C ILE A 341 3.95 3.03 16.02
N VAL A 342 4.15 3.29 14.75
CA VAL A 342 5.13 2.58 13.92
C VAL A 342 6.30 3.50 13.65
N LEU A 343 7.49 3.01 13.80
CA LEU A 343 8.75 3.73 13.63
C LEU A 343 9.57 3.09 12.52
#